data_f11bd9df824a413dbd3c0a06930be77e
#
_entry.id   f11bd9df824a413dbd3c0a06930be77e
#
_cell.length_a   1.000
_cell.length_b   1.000
_cell.length_c   1.000
_cell.angle_alpha   90.00
_cell.angle_beta   90.00
_cell.angle_gamma   90.00
#
_symmetry.space_group_name_H-M   'P 1'
#
loop_
_entity.id
_entity.type
_entity.pdbx_description
1 polymer ?
#
loop_
_entity_poly.entity_id
_entity_poly.type
_entity_poly.pdbx_seq_one_letter_code
_entity_poly.pdbx_strand_id
1 'polypeptide(L)'
;AAGLGWRAYPLHGCGFQTLMKQILKKVRTFAQENELFDPGQKLCAAVSGGADSMALLRILLELQPEFGYQLTACHVNHGLRGASADRDEAFVRGECGRLGVPLRVFHPADVGFAVPPRAGENWARKLRCACFDVLHAEGITTVAAAHTATDQAETLLFRLARGTGLHGAAGIRPKREGFCHPLLCLTRGETERFCTGCGQRWVEDETNDSDAYARNRLRHGALPALRSANAAAEENLARFCEKAARADAYFAQKAEVLLEDAEVLLPQRLPAGAVYAMQKEEPVWALGPLQEADPLLLEAALHRLVSPVRDAEEKYVRLLCTLVEQGSGAVQLTEAVRFWAGGGVLWVEEAVE
;
A
#
# COMPACT_ATOMS: atom_id res chain seq x y z
N ALA A 1 -27.02 -26.35 -16.88
CA ALA A 1 -25.83 -25.84 -17.59
C ALA A 1 -25.91 -24.32 -17.55
N ALA A 2 -25.42 -23.70 -16.47
CA ALA A 2 -25.27 -22.27 -16.37
C ALA A 2 -23.91 -21.90 -16.99
N GLY A 3 -23.92 -21.03 -18.00
CA GLY A 3 -22.77 -20.68 -18.82
C GLY A 3 -21.68 -20.01 -18.00
N LEU A 4 -20.50 -20.52 -18.12
CA LEU A 4 -19.25 -19.95 -17.66
C LEU A 4 -19.04 -18.60 -18.35
N GLY A 5 -19.02 -17.51 -17.58
CA GLY A 5 -18.74 -16.16 -18.07
C GLY A 5 -17.26 -15.96 -18.45
N TRP A 6 -16.80 -16.68 -19.47
CA TRP A 6 -15.47 -16.53 -20.06
C TRP A 6 -15.55 -15.57 -21.24
N ARG A 7 -14.92 -14.41 -21.16
CA ARG A 7 -14.74 -13.56 -22.33
C ARG A 7 -13.40 -13.91 -22.99
N ALA A 8 -13.46 -14.68 -24.08
CA ALA A 8 -12.36 -14.84 -25.02
C ALA A 8 -12.64 -13.94 -26.24
N TYR A 9 -11.78 -12.96 -26.49
CA TYR A 9 -11.84 -12.14 -27.70
C TYR A 9 -10.62 -12.43 -28.58
N PRO A 10 -10.79 -13.03 -29.76
CA PRO A 10 -9.73 -13.09 -30.74
C PRO A 10 -9.75 -11.78 -31.53
N LEU A 11 -8.82 -10.88 -31.27
CA LEU A 11 -8.64 -9.68 -32.08
C LEU A 11 -7.20 -9.57 -32.55
N HIS A 12 -6.97 -10.02 -33.79
CA HIS A 12 -5.75 -9.79 -34.56
C HIS A 12 -5.95 -8.50 -35.37
N GLY A 13 -5.41 -7.37 -34.92
CA GLY A 13 -5.40 -6.10 -35.63
C GLY A 13 -4.19 -5.26 -35.27
N CYS A 14 -3.63 -4.53 -36.22
CA CYS A 14 -2.45 -3.68 -36.06
C CYS A 14 -2.60 -2.69 -34.89
N GLY A 15 -3.81 -2.21 -34.60
CA GLY A 15 -4.11 -1.30 -33.48
C GLY A 15 -3.89 -1.89 -32.09
N PHE A 16 -4.16 -3.20 -31.90
CA PHE A 16 -3.96 -3.86 -30.60
C PHE A 16 -2.50 -4.06 -30.25
N GLN A 17 -1.66 -4.42 -31.21
CA GLN A 17 -0.21 -4.54 -30.98
C GLN A 17 0.40 -3.20 -30.56
N THR A 18 -0.06 -2.09 -31.13
CA THR A 18 0.37 -0.75 -30.76
C THR A 18 -0.03 -0.40 -29.33
N LEU A 19 -1.29 -0.67 -28.95
CA LEU A 19 -1.79 -0.44 -27.59
C LEU A 19 -1.01 -1.27 -26.55
N MET A 20 -0.77 -2.56 -26.80
CA MET A 20 0.01 -3.42 -25.91
C MET A 20 1.43 -2.88 -25.70
N LYS A 21 2.11 -2.46 -26.79
CA LYS A 21 3.44 -1.85 -26.71
C LYS A 21 3.42 -0.55 -25.90
N GLN A 22 2.39 0.26 -26.03
CA GLN A 22 2.23 1.49 -25.24
C GLN A 22 2.04 1.18 -23.75
N ILE A 23 1.19 0.21 -23.39
CA ILE A 23 0.96 -0.22 -22.01
C ILE A 23 2.26 -0.79 -21.41
N LEU A 24 2.95 -1.68 -22.10
CA LEU A 24 4.24 -2.23 -21.64
C LEU A 24 5.28 -1.11 -21.46
N LYS A 25 5.36 -0.14 -22.40
CA LYS A 25 6.24 1.01 -22.26
C LYS A 25 5.91 1.85 -21.02
N LYS A 26 4.61 2.09 -20.76
CA LYS A 26 4.15 2.86 -19.60
C LYS A 26 4.59 2.18 -18.30
N VAL A 27 4.35 0.87 -18.16
CA VAL A 27 4.77 0.11 -16.97
C VAL A 27 6.30 0.03 -16.86
N ARG A 28 7.02 -0.16 -17.95
CA ARG A 28 8.49 -0.15 -17.98
C ARG A 28 9.06 1.15 -17.44
N THR A 29 8.62 2.29 -18.00
CA THR A 29 9.06 3.61 -17.57
C THR A 29 8.74 3.83 -16.09
N PHE A 30 7.53 3.50 -15.66
CA PHE A 30 7.13 3.61 -14.26
C PHE A 30 7.99 2.74 -13.34
N ALA A 31 8.29 1.50 -13.76
CA ALA A 31 9.14 0.59 -12.98
C ALA A 31 10.58 1.12 -12.86
N GLN A 32 11.14 1.71 -13.91
CA GLN A 32 12.47 2.31 -13.91
C GLN A 32 12.53 3.56 -13.04
N GLU A 33 11.55 4.48 -13.17
CA GLU A 33 11.48 5.72 -12.38
C GLU A 33 11.30 5.49 -10.88
N ASN A 34 10.67 4.37 -10.50
CA ASN A 34 10.41 4.01 -9.10
C ASN A 34 11.31 2.86 -8.59
N GLU A 35 12.31 2.44 -9.38
CA GLU A 35 13.27 1.39 -9.02
C GLU A 35 12.59 0.13 -8.47
N LEU A 36 11.52 -0.34 -9.18
CA LEU A 36 10.68 -1.42 -8.67
C LEU A 36 11.36 -2.79 -8.66
N PHE A 37 12.29 -3.00 -9.60
CA PHE A 37 12.89 -4.31 -9.82
C PHE A 37 14.42 -4.23 -9.80
N ASP A 38 15.02 -5.19 -9.09
CA ASP A 38 16.46 -5.36 -9.03
C ASP A 38 16.88 -6.61 -9.85
N PRO A 39 18.00 -6.58 -10.59
CA PRO A 39 18.49 -7.75 -11.30
C PRO A 39 18.75 -8.93 -10.36
N GLY A 40 18.30 -10.12 -10.75
CA GLY A 40 18.46 -11.35 -9.97
C GLY A 40 17.49 -11.50 -8.78
N GLN A 41 16.65 -10.49 -8.49
CA GLN A 41 15.69 -10.61 -7.39
C GLN A 41 14.66 -11.72 -7.63
N LYS A 42 14.17 -12.32 -6.56
CA LYS A 42 13.05 -13.26 -6.59
C LYS A 42 11.74 -12.50 -6.42
N LEU A 43 11.01 -12.32 -7.52
CA LEU A 43 9.75 -11.58 -7.60
C LEU A 43 8.56 -12.54 -7.62
N CYS A 44 7.57 -12.31 -6.74
CA CYS A 44 6.35 -13.09 -6.72
C CYS A 44 5.14 -12.22 -7.11
N ALA A 45 4.43 -12.57 -8.19
CA ALA A 45 3.18 -11.93 -8.55
C ALA A 45 2.02 -12.46 -7.70
N ALA A 46 1.32 -11.59 -6.96
CA ALA A 46 0.09 -11.96 -6.25
C ALA A 46 -1.09 -12.01 -7.23
N VAL A 47 -1.62 -13.20 -7.50
CA VAL A 47 -2.61 -13.47 -8.55
C VAL A 47 -3.93 -13.92 -7.93
N SER A 48 -4.98 -13.11 -8.06
CA SER A 48 -6.34 -13.46 -7.61
C SER A 48 -7.18 -14.16 -8.69
N GLY A 49 -6.79 -14.05 -9.96
CA GLY A 49 -7.55 -14.50 -11.12
C GLY A 49 -8.31 -13.38 -11.85
N GLY A 50 -8.54 -12.24 -11.20
CA GLY A 50 -9.19 -11.07 -11.82
C GLY A 50 -8.29 -10.34 -12.83
N ALA A 51 -8.90 -9.48 -13.66
CA ALA A 51 -8.25 -8.83 -14.80
C ALA A 51 -6.92 -8.15 -14.44
N ASP A 52 -6.90 -7.32 -13.36
CA ASP A 52 -5.71 -6.60 -12.96
C ASP A 52 -4.56 -7.54 -12.56
N SER A 53 -4.86 -8.61 -11.82
CA SER A 53 -3.85 -9.58 -11.39
C SER A 53 -3.32 -10.44 -12.53
N MET A 54 -4.17 -10.78 -13.52
CA MET A 54 -3.75 -11.49 -14.72
C MET A 54 -2.95 -10.59 -15.66
N ALA A 55 -3.32 -9.29 -15.76
CA ALA A 55 -2.51 -8.29 -16.46
C ALA A 55 -1.14 -8.14 -15.81
N LEU A 56 -1.08 -8.06 -14.47
CA LEU A 56 0.18 -8.00 -13.73
C LEU A 56 1.09 -9.18 -14.08
N LEU A 57 0.59 -10.41 -13.94
CA LEU A 57 1.36 -11.62 -14.23
C LEU A 57 1.91 -11.61 -15.66
N ARG A 58 1.06 -11.25 -16.63
CA ARG A 58 1.43 -11.20 -18.03
C ARG A 58 2.45 -10.12 -18.35
N ILE A 59 2.26 -8.90 -17.79
CA ILE A 59 3.19 -7.78 -17.96
C ILE A 59 4.55 -8.11 -17.35
N LEU A 60 4.56 -8.69 -16.14
CA LEU A 60 5.81 -9.10 -15.49
C LEU A 60 6.54 -10.17 -16.30
N LEU A 61 5.84 -11.14 -16.88
CA LEU A 61 6.46 -12.14 -17.74
C LEU A 61 7.10 -11.51 -18.99
N GLU A 62 6.44 -10.54 -19.61
CA GLU A 62 6.98 -9.81 -20.78
C GLU A 62 8.20 -8.91 -20.43
N LEU A 63 8.25 -8.36 -19.22
CA LEU A 63 9.35 -7.49 -18.77
C LEU A 63 10.52 -8.26 -18.13
N GLN A 64 10.34 -9.53 -17.77
CA GLN A 64 11.35 -10.36 -17.11
C GLN A 64 12.71 -10.41 -17.85
N PRO A 65 12.79 -10.56 -19.18
CA PRO A 65 14.08 -10.61 -19.89
C PRO A 65 14.88 -9.30 -19.79
N GLU A 66 14.17 -8.17 -19.63
CA GLU A 66 14.78 -6.83 -19.54
C GLU A 66 15.32 -6.53 -18.14
N PHE A 67 14.50 -6.81 -17.11
CA PHE A 67 14.86 -6.49 -15.73
C PHE A 67 15.65 -7.61 -15.01
N GLY A 68 15.65 -8.84 -15.54
CA GLY A 68 16.45 -9.93 -15.05
C GLY A 68 16.03 -10.56 -13.72
N TYR A 69 14.80 -10.30 -13.24
CA TYR A 69 14.27 -10.94 -12.03
C TYR A 69 13.82 -12.40 -12.29
N GLN A 70 13.70 -13.18 -11.22
CA GLN A 70 13.13 -14.53 -11.26
C GLN A 70 11.64 -14.46 -10.88
N LEU A 71 10.74 -14.69 -11.84
CA LEU A 71 9.30 -14.58 -11.65
C LEU A 71 8.68 -15.87 -11.14
N THR A 72 7.92 -15.75 -10.05
CA THR A 72 6.98 -16.75 -9.54
C THR A 72 5.61 -16.12 -9.35
N ALA A 73 4.59 -16.91 -9.06
CA ALA A 73 3.26 -16.42 -8.72
C ALA A 73 2.77 -17.01 -7.40
N CYS A 74 1.90 -16.28 -6.69
CA CYS A 74 1.16 -16.83 -5.57
C CYS A 74 -0.34 -16.54 -5.71
N HIS A 75 -1.15 -17.48 -5.22
CA HIS A 75 -2.58 -17.36 -5.09
C HIS A 75 -3.00 -17.68 -3.65
N VAL A 76 -3.90 -16.87 -3.08
CA VAL A 76 -4.45 -17.13 -1.74
C VAL A 76 -5.93 -17.47 -1.89
N ASN A 77 -6.26 -18.75 -1.71
CA ASN A 77 -7.64 -19.21 -1.63
C ASN A 77 -8.15 -18.98 -0.20
N HIS A 78 -8.97 -17.96 -0.02
CA HIS A 78 -9.49 -17.59 1.30
C HIS A 78 -10.53 -18.58 1.85
N GLY A 79 -11.07 -19.49 1.02
CA GLY A 79 -12.11 -20.44 1.38
C GLY A 79 -13.50 -19.83 1.66
N LEU A 80 -13.68 -18.50 1.49
CA LEU A 80 -14.89 -17.78 1.88
C LEU A 80 -16.06 -17.99 0.92
N ARG A 81 -15.79 -18.37 -0.33
CA ARG A 81 -16.79 -18.51 -1.40
C ARG A 81 -17.00 -19.98 -1.82
N GLY A 82 -16.50 -20.94 -1.02
CA GLY A 82 -16.63 -22.37 -1.31
C GLY A 82 -16.22 -22.71 -2.75
N ALA A 83 -17.09 -23.38 -3.48
CA ALA A 83 -16.81 -23.85 -4.86
C ALA A 83 -16.42 -22.73 -5.84
N SER A 84 -16.76 -21.46 -5.61
CA SER A 84 -16.28 -20.34 -6.45
C SER A 84 -14.81 -20.07 -6.22
N ALA A 85 -14.35 -20.11 -4.96
CA ALA A 85 -12.93 -19.93 -4.65
C ALA A 85 -12.07 -21.07 -5.22
N ASP A 86 -12.58 -22.31 -5.19
CA ASP A 86 -11.89 -23.46 -5.77
C ASP A 86 -11.81 -23.38 -7.31
N ARG A 87 -12.85 -22.84 -7.97
CA ARG A 87 -12.81 -22.57 -9.41
C ARG A 87 -11.80 -21.49 -9.76
N ASP A 88 -11.70 -20.44 -8.96
CA ASP A 88 -10.73 -19.35 -9.16
C ASP A 88 -9.31 -19.90 -9.00
N GLU A 89 -9.05 -20.73 -8.00
CA GLU A 89 -7.77 -21.42 -7.82
C GLU A 89 -7.43 -22.32 -9.03
N ALA A 90 -8.37 -23.15 -9.46
CA ALA A 90 -8.17 -24.03 -10.62
C ALA A 90 -7.87 -23.24 -11.89
N PHE A 91 -8.53 -22.08 -12.07
CA PHE A 91 -8.26 -21.17 -13.18
C PHE A 91 -6.83 -20.60 -13.09
N VAL A 92 -6.40 -20.08 -11.95
CA VAL A 92 -5.05 -19.51 -11.75
C VAL A 92 -3.99 -20.59 -11.97
N ARG A 93 -4.19 -21.82 -11.46
CA ARG A 93 -3.29 -22.96 -11.71
C ARG A 93 -3.16 -23.26 -13.20
N GLY A 94 -4.28 -23.30 -13.93
CA GLY A 94 -4.29 -23.51 -15.36
C GLY A 94 -3.55 -22.43 -16.15
N GLU A 95 -3.77 -21.15 -15.82
CA GLU A 95 -3.11 -20.04 -16.51
C GLU A 95 -1.61 -19.95 -16.18
N CYS A 96 -1.21 -20.13 -14.93
CA CYS A 96 0.22 -20.18 -14.57
C CYS A 96 0.93 -21.36 -15.25
N GLY A 97 0.28 -22.53 -15.31
CA GLY A 97 0.82 -23.69 -16.05
C GLY A 97 0.97 -23.40 -17.55
N ARG A 98 -0.02 -22.77 -18.19
CA ARG A 98 0.03 -22.36 -19.60
C ARG A 98 1.14 -21.34 -19.88
N LEU A 99 1.41 -20.44 -18.92
CA LEU A 99 2.45 -19.41 -19.03
C LEU A 99 3.84 -19.91 -18.60
N GLY A 100 3.96 -21.11 -18.04
CA GLY A 100 5.22 -21.64 -17.53
C GLY A 100 5.74 -20.92 -16.26
N VAL A 101 4.84 -20.27 -15.49
CA VAL A 101 5.20 -19.56 -14.26
C VAL A 101 4.96 -20.46 -13.04
N PRO A 102 5.98 -20.72 -12.19
CA PRO A 102 5.80 -21.47 -10.95
C PRO A 102 4.78 -20.80 -10.03
N LEU A 103 3.83 -21.58 -9.48
CA LEU A 103 2.75 -21.09 -8.65
C LEU A 103 2.78 -21.69 -7.24
N ARG A 104 2.76 -20.84 -6.22
CA ARG A 104 2.49 -21.21 -4.83
C ARG A 104 1.04 -20.87 -4.50
N VAL A 105 0.26 -21.86 -4.05
CA VAL A 105 -1.11 -21.64 -3.57
C VAL A 105 -1.13 -21.77 -2.06
N PHE A 106 -1.85 -20.87 -1.40
CA PHE A 106 -2.06 -20.84 0.03
C PHE A 106 -3.53 -20.99 0.37
N HIS A 107 -3.78 -21.78 1.42
CA HIS A 107 -5.06 -21.88 2.09
C HIS A 107 -4.92 -21.38 3.55
N PRO A 108 -6.00 -21.01 4.25
CA PRO A 108 -5.92 -20.52 5.63
C PRO A 108 -5.15 -21.45 6.57
N ALA A 109 -5.33 -22.77 6.42
CA ALA A 109 -4.65 -23.77 7.25
C ALA A 109 -3.11 -23.78 7.06
N ASP A 110 -2.61 -23.40 5.89
CA ASP A 110 -1.15 -23.39 5.58
C ASP A 110 -0.39 -22.36 6.44
N VAL A 111 -1.09 -21.35 6.94
CA VAL A 111 -0.54 -20.26 7.75
C VAL A 111 -1.19 -20.16 9.13
N GLY A 112 -1.83 -21.25 9.59
CA GLY A 112 -2.42 -21.33 10.92
C GLY A 112 -3.70 -20.52 11.13
N PHE A 113 -4.38 -20.10 10.05
CA PHE A 113 -5.63 -19.35 10.14
C PHE A 113 -6.85 -20.29 10.13
N ALA A 114 -7.77 -20.10 11.07
CA ALA A 114 -9.11 -20.67 10.99
C ALA A 114 -10.04 -19.70 10.25
N VAL A 115 -10.94 -20.23 9.42
CA VAL A 115 -11.97 -19.42 8.74
C VAL A 115 -13.09 -19.12 9.73
N PRO A 116 -13.31 -17.86 10.15
CA PRO A 116 -14.36 -17.53 11.08
C PRO A 116 -15.73 -17.52 10.38
N PRO A 117 -16.84 -17.74 11.11
CA PRO A 117 -18.19 -17.74 10.53
C PRO A 117 -18.59 -16.44 9.82
N ARG A 118 -17.95 -15.32 10.19
CA ARG A 118 -18.13 -13.99 9.58
C ARG A 118 -16.77 -13.39 9.24
N ALA A 119 -16.10 -13.98 8.26
CA ALA A 119 -14.84 -13.43 7.74
C ALA A 119 -15.11 -12.18 6.89
N GLY A 120 -14.55 -11.06 7.29
CA GLY A 120 -14.60 -9.79 6.55
C GLY A 120 -13.29 -9.49 5.83
N GLU A 121 -13.25 -8.34 5.15
CA GLU A 121 -12.08 -7.86 4.39
C GLU A 121 -10.80 -7.79 5.25
N ASN A 122 -10.92 -7.36 6.53
CA ASN A 122 -9.78 -7.29 7.44
C ASN A 122 -9.16 -8.67 7.72
N TRP A 123 -9.99 -9.70 7.87
CA TRP A 123 -9.51 -11.07 8.05
C TRP A 123 -8.78 -11.56 6.79
N ALA A 124 -9.38 -11.36 5.62
CA ALA A 124 -8.77 -11.72 4.34
C ALA A 124 -7.44 -10.96 4.11
N ARG A 125 -7.33 -9.70 4.54
CA ARG A 125 -6.09 -8.93 4.51
C ARG A 125 -5.03 -9.53 5.42
N LYS A 126 -5.36 -9.87 6.69
CA LYS A 126 -4.44 -10.51 7.63
C LYS A 126 -3.93 -11.86 7.10
N LEU A 127 -4.83 -12.68 6.53
CA LEU A 127 -4.45 -13.94 5.90
C LEU A 127 -3.44 -13.72 4.77
N ARG A 128 -3.70 -12.75 3.86
CA ARG A 128 -2.75 -12.43 2.78
C ARG A 128 -1.39 -11.98 3.32
N CYS A 129 -1.37 -11.14 4.35
CA CYS A 129 -0.11 -10.72 4.96
C CYS A 129 0.67 -11.94 5.50
N ALA A 130 0.04 -12.83 6.26
CA ALA A 130 0.69 -14.04 6.76
C ALA A 130 1.22 -14.95 5.63
N CYS A 131 0.48 -15.08 4.50
CA CYS A 131 0.97 -15.81 3.32
C CYS A 131 2.21 -15.14 2.70
N PHE A 132 2.23 -13.81 2.67
CA PHE A 132 3.39 -13.07 2.14
C PHE A 132 4.60 -13.15 3.07
N ASP A 133 4.39 -13.17 4.39
CA ASP A 133 5.47 -13.39 5.37
C ASP A 133 6.14 -14.76 5.16
N VAL A 134 5.34 -15.82 4.88
CA VAL A 134 5.89 -17.14 4.51
C VAL A 134 6.70 -17.07 3.23
N LEU A 135 6.22 -16.37 2.19
CA LEU A 135 6.99 -16.18 0.94
C LEU A 135 8.34 -15.49 1.19
N HIS A 136 8.34 -14.44 2.03
CA HIS A 136 9.59 -13.76 2.40
C HIS A 136 10.54 -14.69 3.17
N ALA A 137 10.02 -15.51 4.09
CA ALA A 137 10.81 -16.53 4.79
C ALA A 137 11.37 -17.61 3.83
N GLU A 138 10.65 -17.94 2.74
CA GLU A 138 11.08 -18.83 1.66
C GLU A 138 12.08 -18.14 0.69
N GLY A 139 12.43 -16.87 0.94
CA GLY A 139 13.44 -16.11 0.19
C GLY A 139 12.91 -15.34 -1.02
N ILE A 140 11.60 -15.13 -1.13
CA ILE A 140 11.03 -14.14 -2.06
C ILE A 140 11.36 -12.75 -1.56
N THR A 141 12.06 -11.95 -2.37
CA THR A 141 12.50 -10.62 -1.96
C THR A 141 11.40 -9.57 -2.10
N THR A 142 10.49 -9.75 -3.06
CA THR A 142 9.44 -8.77 -3.34
C THR A 142 8.16 -9.47 -3.84
N VAL A 143 7.02 -9.05 -3.30
CA VAL A 143 5.70 -9.43 -3.78
C VAL A 143 5.11 -8.27 -4.60
N ALA A 144 4.79 -8.52 -5.87
CA ALA A 144 4.12 -7.57 -6.74
C ALA A 144 2.60 -7.71 -6.61
N ALA A 145 1.90 -6.64 -6.29
CA ALA A 145 0.44 -6.59 -6.18
C ALA A 145 -0.17 -5.71 -7.30
N ALA A 146 -1.35 -6.10 -7.76
CA ALA A 146 -2.01 -5.57 -8.96
C ALA A 146 -2.84 -4.30 -8.69
N HIS A 147 -2.41 -3.42 -7.77
CA HIS A 147 -3.10 -2.15 -7.58
C HIS A 147 -2.86 -1.23 -8.78
N THR A 148 -3.92 -0.55 -9.22
CA THR A 148 -3.98 0.29 -10.40
C THR A 148 -4.14 1.78 -10.04
N ALA A 149 -4.08 2.67 -11.04
CA ALA A 149 -4.41 4.09 -10.88
C ALA A 149 -5.87 4.28 -10.41
N THR A 150 -6.78 3.37 -10.79
CA THR A 150 -8.15 3.35 -10.28
C THR A 150 -8.20 3.09 -8.78
N ASP A 151 -7.43 2.11 -8.28
CA ASP A 151 -7.33 1.84 -6.82
C ASP A 151 -6.66 3.00 -6.08
N GLN A 152 -5.70 3.67 -6.72
CA GLN A 152 -5.06 4.87 -6.19
C GLN A 152 -6.07 6.01 -6.02
N ALA A 153 -6.90 6.25 -7.04
CA ALA A 153 -7.96 7.25 -7.00
C ALA A 153 -9.01 6.94 -5.92
N GLU A 154 -9.46 5.68 -5.82
CA GLU A 154 -10.36 5.23 -4.75
C GLU A 154 -9.76 5.46 -3.35
N THR A 155 -8.48 5.12 -3.18
CA THR A 155 -7.77 5.28 -1.91
C THR A 155 -7.63 6.74 -1.52
N LEU A 156 -7.28 7.62 -2.47
CA LEU A 156 -7.19 9.05 -2.24
C LEU A 156 -8.54 9.63 -1.82
N LEU A 157 -9.59 9.38 -2.60
CA LEU A 157 -10.94 9.88 -2.30
C LEU A 157 -11.45 9.39 -0.94
N PHE A 158 -11.21 8.11 -0.62
CA PHE A 158 -11.58 7.54 0.67
C PHE A 158 -10.87 8.22 1.83
N ARG A 159 -9.56 8.47 1.69
CA ARG A 159 -8.76 9.14 2.73
C ARG A 159 -9.13 10.61 2.88
N LEU A 160 -9.35 11.34 1.76
CA LEU A 160 -9.82 12.73 1.79
C LEU A 160 -11.18 12.87 2.48
N ALA A 161 -12.12 11.95 2.23
CA ALA A 161 -13.43 11.95 2.88
C ALA A 161 -13.36 11.70 4.40
N ARG A 162 -12.27 11.09 4.90
CA ARG A 162 -12.05 10.85 6.33
C ARG A 162 -11.19 11.92 7.00
N GLY A 163 -10.69 12.87 6.26
CA GLY A 163 -9.66 13.81 6.69
C GLY A 163 -8.28 13.15 6.65
N THR A 164 -7.40 13.66 5.82
CA THR A 164 -6.04 13.15 5.70
C THR A 164 -5.05 14.28 5.44
N GLY A 165 -3.87 14.20 6.05
CA GLY A 165 -2.73 15.04 5.74
C GLY A 165 -1.99 14.55 4.48
N LEU A 166 -0.81 15.14 4.25
CA LEU A 166 0.02 14.88 3.08
C LEU A 166 0.44 13.40 2.96
N HIS A 167 0.81 12.79 4.09
CA HIS A 167 1.21 11.38 4.14
C HIS A 167 0.09 10.45 3.62
N GLY A 168 -1.13 10.64 4.08
CA GLY A 168 -2.25 9.82 3.60
C GLY A 168 -2.66 10.15 2.16
N ALA A 169 -2.53 11.41 1.71
CA ALA A 169 -2.79 11.81 0.33
C ALA A 169 -1.82 11.18 -0.68
N ALA A 170 -0.65 10.74 -0.23
CA ALA A 170 0.30 9.98 -1.06
C ALA A 170 -0.24 8.61 -1.54
N GLY A 171 -1.32 8.12 -0.95
CA GLY A 171 -2.02 6.91 -1.41
C GLY A 171 -1.20 5.62 -1.26
N ILE A 172 -1.25 4.79 -2.29
CA ILE A 172 -0.50 3.53 -2.38
C ILE A 172 0.89 3.86 -2.92
N ARG A 173 1.95 3.44 -2.20
CA ARG A 173 3.34 3.67 -2.65
C ARG A 173 3.72 2.69 -3.76
N PRO A 174 4.45 3.13 -4.81
CA PRO A 174 4.94 2.24 -5.87
C PRO A 174 5.81 1.09 -5.35
N LYS A 175 6.69 1.37 -4.39
CA LYS A 175 7.56 0.41 -3.71
C LYS A 175 7.53 0.66 -2.21
N ARG A 176 7.55 -0.40 -1.43
CA ARG A 176 7.77 -0.42 0.01
C ARG A 176 8.50 -1.71 0.35
N GLU A 177 9.02 -1.84 1.56
CA GLU A 177 9.73 -3.04 1.99
C GLU A 177 8.94 -4.32 1.67
N GLY A 178 9.56 -5.24 0.92
CA GLY A 178 8.98 -6.51 0.51
C GLY A 178 7.86 -6.42 -0.55
N PHE A 179 7.46 -5.23 -1.04
CA PHE A 179 6.31 -5.08 -1.94
C PHE A 179 6.54 -4.07 -3.05
N CYS A 180 5.92 -4.32 -4.22
CA CYS A 180 5.81 -3.33 -5.28
C CYS A 180 4.43 -3.36 -5.96
N HIS A 181 4.08 -2.26 -6.64
CA HIS A 181 2.80 -2.05 -7.30
C HIS A 181 3.01 -1.56 -8.74
N PRO A 182 3.43 -2.44 -9.67
CA PRO A 182 3.86 -2.03 -11.00
C PRO A 182 2.74 -1.42 -11.87
N LEU A 183 1.47 -1.73 -11.55
CA LEU A 183 0.31 -1.28 -12.32
C LEU A 183 -0.30 0.04 -11.83
N LEU A 184 0.29 0.73 -10.85
CA LEU A 184 -0.22 2.03 -10.37
C LEU A 184 -0.26 3.11 -11.46
N CYS A 185 0.50 2.96 -12.52
CA CYS A 185 0.45 3.82 -13.70
C CYS A 185 -0.69 3.51 -14.67
N LEU A 186 -1.40 2.39 -14.53
CA LEU A 186 -2.48 1.95 -15.40
C LEU A 186 -3.84 2.08 -14.74
N THR A 187 -4.86 2.48 -15.50
CA THR A 187 -6.25 2.35 -15.07
C THR A 187 -6.73 0.90 -15.24
N ARG A 188 -7.80 0.52 -14.52
CA ARG A 188 -8.44 -0.79 -14.70
C ARG A 188 -8.88 -1.04 -16.15
N GLY A 189 -9.39 -0.01 -16.84
CA GLY A 189 -9.74 -0.14 -18.25
C GLY A 189 -8.54 -0.41 -19.15
N GLU A 190 -7.33 0.02 -18.79
CA GLU A 190 -6.09 -0.30 -19.51
C GLU A 190 -5.66 -1.75 -19.27
N THR A 191 -5.78 -2.26 -18.03
CA THR A 191 -5.45 -3.66 -17.72
C THR A 191 -6.40 -4.64 -18.42
N GLU A 192 -7.70 -4.36 -18.46
CA GLU A 192 -8.70 -5.15 -19.20
C GLU A 192 -8.41 -5.14 -20.71
N ARG A 193 -8.11 -3.97 -21.29
CA ARG A 193 -7.73 -3.85 -22.70
C ARG A 193 -6.43 -4.60 -23.01
N PHE A 194 -5.45 -4.57 -22.10
CA PHE A 194 -4.22 -5.33 -22.24
C PHE A 194 -4.50 -6.83 -22.25
N CYS A 195 -5.26 -7.36 -21.29
CA CYS A 195 -5.65 -8.75 -21.24
C CYS A 195 -6.38 -9.19 -22.52
N THR A 196 -7.36 -8.40 -22.96
CA THR A 196 -8.08 -8.64 -24.21
C THR A 196 -7.13 -8.69 -25.40
N GLY A 197 -6.20 -7.74 -25.51
CA GLY A 197 -5.27 -7.62 -26.62
C GLY A 197 -4.25 -8.75 -26.73
N CYS A 198 -3.84 -9.36 -25.61
CA CYS A 198 -2.93 -10.51 -25.59
C CYS A 198 -3.65 -11.87 -25.45
N GLY A 199 -4.97 -11.89 -25.47
CA GLY A 199 -5.76 -13.12 -25.30
C GLY A 199 -5.63 -13.71 -23.88
N GLN A 200 -5.28 -12.89 -22.89
CA GLN A 200 -5.21 -13.32 -21.50
C GLN A 200 -6.61 -13.40 -20.91
N ARG A 201 -7.01 -14.58 -20.45
CA ARG A 201 -8.29 -14.82 -19.78
C ARG A 201 -8.22 -14.36 -18.32
N TRP A 202 -9.37 -14.01 -17.75
CA TRP A 202 -9.53 -13.67 -16.33
C TRP A 202 -10.92 -14.08 -15.83
N VAL A 203 -11.09 -14.11 -14.52
CA VAL A 203 -12.37 -14.37 -13.83
C VAL A 203 -12.99 -13.05 -13.42
N GLU A 204 -14.28 -12.88 -13.67
CA GLU A 204 -15.06 -11.76 -13.12
C GLU A 204 -15.50 -12.10 -11.69
N ASP A 205 -15.15 -11.23 -10.74
CA ASP A 205 -15.53 -11.40 -9.34
C ASP A 205 -16.91 -10.79 -9.10
N GLU A 206 -17.92 -11.64 -8.90
CA GLU A 206 -19.32 -11.24 -8.64
C GLU A 206 -19.47 -10.37 -7.37
N THR A 207 -18.49 -10.37 -6.47
CA THR A 207 -18.53 -9.56 -5.23
C THR A 207 -18.14 -8.10 -5.44
N ASN A 208 -17.60 -7.75 -6.61
CA ASN A 208 -17.26 -6.36 -6.96
C ASN A 208 -18.49 -5.45 -7.11
N ASP A 209 -19.69 -6.01 -7.28
CA ASP A 209 -20.94 -5.26 -7.50
C ASP A 209 -21.66 -4.84 -6.20
N SER A 210 -21.14 -5.23 -5.04
CA SER A 210 -21.78 -4.91 -3.75
C SER A 210 -21.39 -3.53 -3.22
N ASP A 211 -22.33 -2.60 -3.12
CA ASP A 211 -22.15 -1.27 -2.52
C ASP A 211 -22.04 -1.28 -0.97
N ALA A 212 -21.98 -2.44 -0.36
CA ALA A 212 -21.82 -2.58 1.09
C ALA A 212 -20.51 -1.92 1.60
N TYR A 213 -19.48 -1.89 0.77
CA TYR A 213 -18.18 -1.31 1.13
C TYR A 213 -18.02 0.13 0.61
N ALA A 214 -17.44 1.00 1.44
CA ALA A 214 -17.24 2.40 1.08
C ALA A 214 -16.42 2.59 -0.21
N ARG A 215 -15.45 1.73 -0.49
CA ARG A 215 -14.66 1.76 -1.73
C ARG A 215 -15.51 1.46 -2.96
N ASN A 216 -16.42 0.48 -2.89
CA ASN A 216 -17.31 0.17 -3.99
C ASN A 216 -18.26 1.35 -4.30
N ARG A 217 -18.77 2.04 -3.26
CA ARG A 217 -19.56 3.27 -3.46
C ARG A 217 -18.77 4.39 -4.16
N LEU A 218 -17.48 4.54 -3.86
CA LEU A 218 -16.62 5.49 -4.58
C LEU A 218 -16.40 5.06 -6.04
N ARG A 219 -16.17 3.76 -6.27
CA ARG A 219 -15.98 3.17 -7.59
C ARG A 219 -17.21 3.34 -8.48
N HIS A 220 -18.42 3.10 -7.94
CA HIS A 220 -19.66 3.13 -8.71
C HIS A 220 -20.31 4.51 -8.75
N GLY A 221 -20.01 5.40 -7.81
CA GLY A 221 -20.59 6.73 -7.71
C GLY A 221 -19.63 7.86 -8.07
N ALA A 222 -18.62 8.09 -7.23
CA ALA A 222 -17.75 9.26 -7.35
C ALA A 222 -16.83 9.22 -8.60
N LEU A 223 -16.19 8.09 -8.88
CA LEU A 223 -15.27 7.97 -10.01
C LEU A 223 -15.98 8.15 -11.37
N PRO A 224 -17.15 7.56 -11.65
CA PRO A 224 -17.90 7.84 -12.87
C PRO A 224 -18.26 9.32 -13.03
N ALA A 225 -18.67 10.00 -11.95
CA ALA A 225 -18.96 11.43 -11.98
C ALA A 225 -17.70 12.26 -12.32
N LEU A 226 -16.56 11.93 -11.74
CA LEU A 226 -15.29 12.58 -12.06
C LEU A 226 -14.85 12.32 -13.50
N ARG A 227 -15.01 11.10 -14.02
CA ARG A 227 -14.72 10.76 -15.42
C ARG A 227 -15.62 11.53 -16.39
N SER A 228 -16.88 11.80 -16.02
CA SER A 228 -17.78 12.62 -16.85
C SER A 228 -17.32 14.07 -16.95
N ALA A 229 -16.68 14.59 -15.92
CA ALA A 229 -16.07 15.92 -15.92
C ALA A 229 -14.72 15.96 -16.66
N ASN A 230 -13.91 14.90 -16.51
CA ASN A 230 -12.62 14.76 -17.18
C ASN A 230 -12.28 13.28 -17.36
N ALA A 231 -12.14 12.84 -18.61
CA ALA A 231 -11.85 11.45 -18.95
C ALA A 231 -10.54 10.92 -18.33
N ALA A 232 -9.57 11.81 -18.04
CA ALA A 232 -8.29 11.48 -17.39
C ALA A 232 -8.33 11.69 -15.85
N ALA A 233 -9.51 11.64 -15.21
CA ALA A 233 -9.65 11.93 -13.79
C ALA A 233 -8.81 10.99 -12.91
N GLU A 234 -8.82 9.69 -13.21
CA GLU A 234 -8.07 8.69 -12.43
C GLU A 234 -6.56 8.91 -12.52
N GLU A 235 -6.06 9.13 -13.73
CA GLU A 235 -4.63 9.42 -13.96
C GLU A 235 -4.22 10.74 -13.29
N ASN A 236 -5.11 11.75 -13.27
CA ASN A 236 -4.83 13.00 -12.60
C ASN A 236 -4.79 12.84 -11.08
N LEU A 237 -5.71 12.05 -10.50
CA LEU A 237 -5.71 11.70 -9.07
C LEU A 237 -4.46 10.88 -8.70
N ALA A 238 -4.09 9.90 -9.51
CA ALA A 238 -2.86 9.12 -9.30
C ALA A 238 -1.61 10.02 -9.35
N ARG A 239 -1.53 10.93 -10.31
CA ARG A 239 -0.44 11.92 -10.41
C ARG A 239 -0.40 12.89 -9.23
N PHE A 240 -1.55 13.24 -8.67
CA PHE A 240 -1.60 14.01 -7.44
C PHE A 240 -0.99 13.22 -6.28
N CYS A 241 -1.33 11.92 -6.13
CA CYS A 241 -0.73 11.04 -5.12
C CYS A 241 0.80 10.96 -5.25
N GLU A 242 1.34 10.89 -6.48
CA GLU A 242 2.79 10.91 -6.73
C GLU A 242 3.44 12.21 -6.23
N LYS A 243 2.80 13.36 -6.51
CA LYS A 243 3.28 14.66 -6.02
C LYS A 243 3.22 14.73 -4.50
N ALA A 244 2.12 14.29 -3.90
CA ALA A 244 1.96 14.21 -2.45
C ALA A 244 3.03 13.29 -1.83
N ALA A 245 3.33 12.14 -2.47
CA ALA A 245 4.37 11.22 -2.04
C ALA A 245 5.77 11.85 -2.02
N ARG A 246 6.12 12.63 -3.07
CA ARG A 246 7.41 13.34 -3.13
C ARG A 246 7.51 14.43 -2.08
N ALA A 247 6.43 15.20 -1.88
CA ALA A 247 6.39 16.23 -0.84
C ALA A 247 6.49 15.61 0.57
N ASP A 248 5.76 14.53 0.83
CA ASP A 248 5.82 13.77 2.07
C ASP A 248 7.24 13.24 2.36
N ALA A 249 7.92 12.67 1.35
CA ALA A 249 9.30 12.22 1.47
C ALA A 249 10.28 13.37 1.78
N TYR A 250 10.10 14.53 1.14
CA TYR A 250 10.91 15.71 1.42
C TYR A 250 10.73 16.19 2.86
N PHE A 251 9.47 16.31 3.32
CA PHE A 251 9.19 16.70 4.71
C PHE A 251 9.68 15.64 5.70
N ALA A 252 9.55 14.35 5.39
CA ALA A 252 10.05 13.27 6.24
C ALA A 252 11.58 13.35 6.44
N GLN A 253 12.34 13.63 5.39
CA GLN A 253 13.79 13.83 5.48
C GLN A 253 14.15 15.08 6.32
N LYS A 254 13.43 16.19 6.14
CA LYS A 254 13.64 17.40 6.93
C LYS A 254 13.24 17.23 8.39
N ALA A 255 12.18 16.46 8.63
CA ALA A 255 11.70 16.13 9.97
C ALA A 255 12.71 15.27 10.75
N GLU A 256 13.42 14.37 10.06
CA GLU A 256 14.51 13.58 10.66
C GLU A 256 15.61 14.49 11.17
N VAL A 257 16.10 15.40 10.34
CA VAL A 257 17.12 16.40 10.74
C VAL A 257 16.61 17.28 11.91
N LEU A 258 15.34 17.73 11.88
CA LEU A 258 14.77 18.51 12.98
C LEU A 258 14.77 17.71 14.29
N LEU A 259 14.40 16.42 14.26
CA LEU A 259 14.37 15.58 15.45
C LEU A 259 15.79 15.28 15.95
N GLU A 260 16.75 15.05 15.06
CA GLU A 260 18.18 14.87 15.40
C GLU A 260 18.75 16.16 16.05
N ASP A 261 18.48 17.33 15.46
CA ASP A 261 18.93 18.62 16.01
C ASP A 261 18.26 18.98 17.34
N ALA A 262 17.03 18.50 17.57
CA ALA A 262 16.30 18.69 18.81
C ALA A 262 16.65 17.67 19.90
N GLU A 263 17.36 16.58 19.58
CA GLU A 263 17.65 15.50 20.54
C GLU A 263 18.58 15.98 21.67
N VAL A 264 18.20 15.67 22.89
CA VAL A 264 18.95 16.05 24.10
C VAL A 264 19.89 14.91 24.48
N LEU A 265 21.20 15.12 24.29
CA LEU A 265 22.22 14.10 24.55
C LEU A 265 22.74 14.06 25.99
N LEU A 266 22.55 15.13 26.75
CA LEU A 266 23.08 15.24 28.11
C LEU A 266 22.00 15.69 29.12
N PRO A 267 21.84 15.02 30.27
CA PRO A 267 20.82 15.34 31.27
C PRO A 267 21.20 16.60 32.08
N GLN A 268 20.92 17.78 31.55
CA GLN A 268 21.09 19.05 32.27
C GLN A 268 19.73 19.61 32.70
N ARG A 269 19.43 19.51 34.00
CA ARG A 269 18.20 20.09 34.60
C ARG A 269 16.88 19.65 33.97
N LEU A 270 16.79 18.36 33.59
CA LEU A 270 15.59 17.78 33.00
C LEU A 270 14.57 17.37 34.07
N PRO A 271 13.26 17.30 33.73
CA PRO A 271 12.26 16.64 34.54
C PRO A 271 12.61 15.20 34.85
N ALA A 272 12.20 14.69 36.03
CA ALA A 272 12.53 13.32 36.45
C ALA A 272 12.08 12.26 35.44
N GLY A 273 10.91 12.44 34.78
CA GLY A 273 10.43 11.56 33.74
C GLY A 273 11.33 11.54 32.49
N ALA A 274 11.83 12.71 32.05
CA ALA A 274 12.76 12.79 30.92
C ALA A 274 14.12 12.14 31.25
N VAL A 275 14.64 12.34 32.49
CA VAL A 275 15.84 11.64 32.94
C VAL A 275 15.65 10.12 32.94
N TYR A 276 14.48 9.64 33.36
CA TYR A 276 14.13 8.23 33.37
C TYR A 276 14.03 7.65 31.95
N ALA A 277 13.44 8.40 31.01
CA ALA A 277 13.41 8.02 29.61
C ALA A 277 14.83 7.85 29.03
N MET A 278 15.71 8.83 29.26
CA MET A 278 17.10 8.74 28.81
C MET A 278 17.86 7.54 29.42
N GLN A 279 17.58 7.16 30.69
CA GLN A 279 18.18 5.98 31.32
C GLN A 279 17.72 4.67 30.65
N LYS A 280 16.59 4.68 29.97
CA LYS A 280 16.07 3.56 29.16
C LYS A 280 16.47 3.65 27.68
N GLU A 281 17.36 4.55 27.34
CA GLU A 281 17.76 4.82 25.94
C GLU A 281 16.61 5.36 25.08
N GLU A 282 15.54 5.89 25.69
CA GLU A 282 14.45 6.54 25.00
C GLU A 282 14.83 7.98 24.64
N PRO A 283 14.51 8.47 23.44
CA PRO A 283 14.89 9.81 23.00
C PRO A 283 14.08 10.89 23.74
N VAL A 284 14.75 12.02 24.01
CA VAL A 284 14.18 13.24 24.60
C VAL A 284 14.51 14.41 23.67
N TRP A 285 13.54 15.23 23.32
CA TRP A 285 13.70 16.32 22.38
C TRP A 285 13.53 17.68 23.08
N ALA A 286 14.38 18.65 22.77
CA ALA A 286 14.21 20.05 23.18
C ALA A 286 13.00 20.67 22.48
N LEU A 287 12.14 21.37 23.22
CA LEU A 287 10.95 22.02 22.67
C LEU A 287 11.29 23.24 21.79
N GLY A 288 12.37 23.98 22.10
CA GLY A 288 12.73 25.19 21.36
C GLY A 288 12.80 24.98 19.84
N PRO A 289 13.66 24.08 19.33
CA PRO A 289 13.72 23.79 17.90
C PRO A 289 12.38 23.33 17.29
N LEU A 290 11.60 22.54 18.04
CA LEU A 290 10.28 22.07 17.60
C LEU A 290 9.26 23.20 17.51
N GLN A 291 9.27 24.15 18.45
CA GLN A 291 8.37 25.30 18.50
C GLN A 291 8.71 26.36 17.43
N GLU A 292 9.99 26.47 17.05
CA GLU A 292 10.47 27.39 16.02
C GLU A 292 10.32 26.82 14.60
N ALA A 293 10.05 25.52 14.45
CA ALA A 293 9.91 24.88 13.16
C ALA A 293 8.67 25.36 12.39
N ASP A 294 8.75 25.31 11.05
CA ASP A 294 7.56 25.49 10.20
C ASP A 294 6.46 24.49 10.62
N PRO A 295 5.19 24.90 10.71
CA PRO A 295 4.09 24.02 11.14
C PRO A 295 3.98 22.71 10.37
N LEU A 296 4.19 22.72 9.04
CA LEU A 296 4.16 21.49 8.25
C LEU A 296 5.35 20.58 8.55
N LEU A 297 6.49 21.15 8.88
CA LEU A 297 7.67 20.39 9.27
C LEU A 297 7.49 19.77 10.66
N LEU A 298 6.91 20.52 11.60
CA LEU A 298 6.56 20.01 12.93
C LEU A 298 5.54 18.84 12.80
N GLU A 299 4.48 19.00 12.00
CA GLU A 299 3.52 17.93 11.74
C GLU A 299 4.22 16.67 11.21
N ALA A 300 5.14 16.81 10.25
CA ALA A 300 5.89 15.70 9.69
C ALA A 300 6.81 15.02 10.74
N ALA A 301 7.46 15.81 11.61
CA ALA A 301 8.29 15.31 12.70
C ALA A 301 7.47 14.51 13.71
N LEU A 302 6.35 15.07 14.17
CA LEU A 302 5.47 14.41 15.12
C LEU A 302 4.76 13.18 14.53
N HIS A 303 4.43 13.21 13.23
CA HIS A 303 3.92 12.05 12.53
C HIS A 303 4.92 10.87 12.56
N ARG A 304 6.23 11.13 12.42
CA ARG A 304 7.25 10.08 12.54
C ARG A 304 7.28 9.45 13.94
N LEU A 305 7.07 10.24 14.99
CA LEU A 305 7.04 9.74 16.36
C LEU A 305 5.77 8.91 16.67
N VAL A 306 4.65 9.23 16.02
CA VAL A 306 3.37 8.52 16.21
C VAL A 306 3.30 7.22 15.41
N SER A 307 3.84 7.21 14.18
CA SER A 307 3.71 6.10 13.22
C SER A 307 4.15 4.72 13.71
N PRO A 308 5.23 4.57 14.50
CA PRO A 308 5.65 3.26 15.03
C PRO A 308 4.71 2.73 16.11
N VAL A 309 4.03 3.63 16.82
CA VAL A 309 3.22 3.29 18.01
C VAL A 309 1.77 2.95 17.63
N ARG A 310 1.24 3.62 16.62
CA ARG A 310 -0.14 3.49 16.19
C ARG A 310 -0.28 3.92 14.73
N ASP A 311 -1.32 3.41 14.02
CA ASP A 311 -1.75 4.02 12.77
C ASP A 311 -1.86 5.54 12.99
N ALA A 312 -0.98 6.32 12.33
CA ALA A 312 -0.83 7.74 12.57
C ALA A 312 -2.08 8.50 12.07
N GLU A 313 -3.14 8.46 12.89
CA GLU A 313 -4.34 9.26 12.65
C GLU A 313 -4.00 10.72 12.88
N GLU A 314 -4.40 11.56 11.97
CA GLU A 314 -4.23 13.03 11.98
C GLU A 314 -4.54 13.69 13.33
N LYS A 315 -5.51 13.14 14.05
CA LYS A 315 -5.90 13.68 15.38
C LYS A 315 -4.78 13.60 16.42
N TYR A 316 -3.95 12.55 16.40
CA TYR A 316 -2.85 12.39 17.37
C TYR A 316 -1.70 13.33 17.04
N VAL A 317 -1.40 13.52 15.76
CA VAL A 317 -0.41 14.52 15.32
C VAL A 317 -0.82 15.92 15.79
N ARG A 318 -2.07 16.31 15.60
CA ARG A 318 -2.60 17.60 16.10
C ARG A 318 -2.52 17.75 17.62
N LEU A 319 -2.84 16.69 18.37
CA LEU A 319 -2.71 16.73 19.82
C LEU A 319 -1.26 16.93 20.25
N LEU A 320 -0.30 16.29 19.57
CA LEU A 320 1.12 16.50 19.85
C LEU A 320 1.61 17.88 19.40
N CYS A 321 1.14 18.43 18.29
CA CYS A 321 1.41 19.82 17.91
C CYS A 321 0.97 20.78 19.03
N THR A 322 -0.25 20.62 19.53
CA THR A 322 -0.77 21.42 20.65
C THR A 322 0.08 21.22 21.92
N LEU A 323 0.52 20.00 22.21
CA LEU A 323 1.39 19.70 23.36
C LEU A 323 2.74 20.44 23.26
N VAL A 324 3.35 20.41 22.07
CA VAL A 324 4.61 21.13 21.79
C VAL A 324 4.42 22.64 21.92
N GLU A 325 3.35 23.21 21.34
CA GLU A 325 3.02 24.64 21.44
C GLU A 325 2.81 25.09 22.88
N GLN A 326 2.10 24.31 23.69
CA GLN A 326 1.84 24.60 25.11
C GLN A 326 3.09 24.42 25.97
N GLY A 327 4.03 23.58 25.57
CA GLY A 327 5.28 23.31 26.28
C GLY A 327 5.10 22.59 27.61
N SER A 328 3.88 22.16 27.96
CA SER A 328 3.59 21.40 29.18
C SER A 328 2.33 20.56 29.04
N GLY A 329 2.32 19.39 29.66
CA GLY A 329 1.17 18.48 29.66
C GLY A 329 1.51 17.07 29.18
N ALA A 330 0.48 16.31 28.80
CA ALA A 330 0.64 14.95 28.30
C ALA A 330 -0.42 14.58 27.27
N VAL A 331 -0.05 13.70 26.32
CA VAL A 331 -0.95 13.11 25.32
C VAL A 331 -0.81 11.59 25.36
N GLN A 332 -1.92 10.89 25.65
CA GLN A 332 -1.98 9.43 25.61
C GLN A 332 -2.22 8.96 24.18
N LEU A 333 -1.32 8.14 23.61
CA LEU A 333 -1.51 7.55 22.28
C LEU A 333 -2.17 6.17 22.36
N THR A 334 -1.67 5.30 23.24
CA THR A 334 -2.19 3.96 23.52
C THR A 334 -2.23 3.73 25.02
N GLU A 335 -2.72 2.59 25.48
CA GLU A 335 -2.65 2.22 26.90
C GLU A 335 -1.20 2.18 27.41
N ALA A 336 -0.24 1.82 26.55
CA ALA A 336 1.16 1.67 26.89
C ALA A 336 2.04 2.91 26.60
N VAL A 337 1.64 3.83 25.71
CA VAL A 337 2.50 4.92 25.23
C VAL A 337 1.89 6.29 25.48
N ARG A 338 2.64 7.16 26.16
CA ARG A 338 2.27 8.54 26.47
C ARG A 338 3.41 9.48 26.15
N PHE A 339 3.08 10.60 25.51
CA PHE A 339 4.02 11.72 25.35
C PHE A 339 3.79 12.78 26.43
N TRP A 340 4.90 13.31 26.92
CA TRP A 340 4.95 14.36 27.92
C TRP A 340 5.72 15.57 27.42
N ALA A 341 5.28 16.75 27.77
CA ALA A 341 6.05 17.99 27.61
C ALA A 341 6.19 18.70 28.95
N GLY A 342 7.39 19.23 29.22
CA GLY A 342 7.65 19.99 30.43
C GLY A 342 9.14 20.31 30.60
N GLY A 343 9.47 21.40 31.30
CA GLY A 343 10.87 21.78 31.53
C GLY A 343 11.66 22.06 30.25
N GLY A 344 10.98 22.47 29.16
CA GLY A 344 11.62 22.76 27.88
C GLY A 344 11.89 21.53 27.01
N VAL A 345 11.36 20.35 27.36
CA VAL A 345 11.58 19.09 26.60
C VAL A 345 10.29 18.32 26.36
N LEU A 346 10.29 17.50 25.30
CA LEU A 346 9.32 16.48 24.96
C LEU A 346 9.95 15.11 25.15
N TRP A 347 9.24 14.14 25.73
CA TRP A 347 9.70 12.76 25.86
C TRP A 347 8.54 11.77 25.78
N VAL A 348 8.88 10.51 25.50
CA VAL A 348 7.93 9.40 25.51
C VAL A 348 8.06 8.60 26.81
N GLU A 349 6.95 8.09 27.31
CA GLU A 349 6.89 7.16 28.42
C GLU A 349 6.16 5.90 27.93
N GLU A 350 6.86 4.78 27.94
CA GLU A 350 6.27 3.48 27.68
C GLU A 350 5.95 2.78 29.01
N ALA A 351 4.69 2.35 29.18
CA ALA A 351 4.33 1.52 30.33
C ALA A 351 5.04 0.17 30.22
N VAL A 352 5.78 -0.18 31.27
CA VAL A 352 6.38 -1.52 31.38
C VAL A 352 5.24 -2.51 31.61
N GLU A 353 5.09 -3.52 30.72
CA GLU A 353 4.23 -4.68 30.97
C GLU A 353 4.66 -5.49 32.19
#